data_f61579f913e3956e438d5dedbd0405c5
#
_entry.id   f61579f913e3956e438d5dedbd0405c5
#
_cell.length_a   1.000
_cell.length_b   1.000
_cell.length_c   1.000
_cell.angle_alpha   90.00
_cell.angle_beta   90.00
_cell.angle_gamma   90.00
#
_symmetry.space_group_name_H-M   'P 1'
#
loop_
_entity.id
_entity.type
_entity.pdbx_description
1 polymer ?
#
loop_
_entity_poly.entity_id
_entity_poly.type
_entity_poly.pdbx_seq_one_letter_code
_entity_poly.pdbx_strand_id
1 'polypeptide(L)'
;MRRKKREELIPYNKTKRVIYVYRRGKKRPAGVAAGALLLGLGILCLLYCLFILLFVRFGSWFFLIWGAGGLALCVWGGLLYCQKTKSIPRWVKLCWGLLVGVGLTAFVAVEGLIMTQFGAQAQPGADYCVILGAQIRANGPSDVLRRRLDRALVYLRDNPDTRVIVSGCQGSNEPVSEARGMYDYLVGAGIAPERIQMEEASRNTCENLEFSGNLLNRGEDSVVLVTNNFHMYRALHLARGAGYEHVQGLAASSYPWTLPNNMFREFMGVVKDFMAGHF
;
A
#
# COMPACT_ATOMS: atom_id res chain seq x y z
N MET A 1 -2.29 -27.23 -27.52
CA MET A 1 -1.06 -27.52 -28.30
C MET A 1 -0.28 -28.67 -27.66
N ARG A 2 -0.36 -29.90 -28.20
CA ARG A 2 0.34 -31.08 -27.67
C ARG A 2 1.81 -31.01 -28.06
N ARG A 3 2.75 -30.86 -27.10
CA ARG A 3 4.19 -30.97 -27.36
C ARG A 3 4.52 -32.40 -27.78
N LYS A 4 5.00 -32.58 -29.03
CA LYS A 4 5.58 -33.83 -29.51
C LYS A 4 6.77 -34.20 -28.61
N LYS A 5 6.72 -35.43 -28.06
CA LYS A 5 7.83 -36.04 -27.33
C LYS A 5 8.91 -36.38 -28.34
N ARG A 6 10.15 -35.92 -28.16
CA ARG A 6 11.31 -36.38 -28.91
C ARG A 6 11.67 -37.79 -28.43
N GLU A 7 11.66 -38.73 -29.32
CA GLU A 7 12.18 -40.09 -29.15
C GLU A 7 13.66 -40.07 -29.45
N GLU A 8 14.53 -40.40 -28.49
CA GLU A 8 15.94 -40.68 -28.74
C GLU A 8 16.12 -42.20 -28.82
N LEU A 9 16.54 -42.68 -29.98
CA LEU A 9 16.88 -44.08 -30.26
C LEU A 9 18.30 -44.36 -29.77
N ILE A 10 18.48 -45.28 -28.82
CA ILE A 10 19.79 -45.78 -28.39
C ILE A 10 19.96 -47.19 -29.02
N PRO A 11 20.90 -47.41 -29.92
CA PRO A 11 21.14 -48.76 -30.47
C PRO A 11 21.85 -49.63 -29.42
N TYR A 12 21.18 -50.69 -28.96
CA TYR A 12 21.79 -51.77 -28.16
C TYR A 12 21.96 -53.00 -29.02
N ASN A 13 23.23 -53.36 -29.31
CA ASN A 13 23.57 -54.50 -30.17
C ASN A 13 23.79 -55.76 -29.35
N LYS A 14 22.77 -56.58 -29.18
CA LYS A 14 22.86 -58.05 -29.07
C LYS A 14 21.62 -58.64 -29.75
N THR A 15 21.81 -59.22 -30.94
CA THR A 15 20.80 -59.96 -31.72
C THR A 15 19.61 -59.13 -32.24
N LYS A 16 19.80 -58.44 -33.40
CA LYS A 16 18.77 -57.95 -34.33
C LYS A 16 17.37 -57.61 -33.84
N ARG A 17 17.20 -57.22 -32.54
CA ARG A 17 15.96 -56.64 -32.01
C ARG A 17 16.25 -55.25 -31.50
N VAL A 18 15.67 -54.24 -32.14
CA VAL A 18 15.69 -52.85 -31.64
C VAL A 18 14.71 -52.74 -30.48
N ILE A 19 15.21 -52.57 -29.25
CA ILE A 19 14.38 -52.31 -28.08
C ILE A 19 14.28 -50.78 -27.90
N TYR A 20 13.09 -50.24 -28.06
CA TYR A 20 12.81 -48.83 -27.77
C TYR A 20 12.74 -48.64 -26.27
N VAL A 21 13.76 -48.01 -25.68
CA VAL A 21 13.74 -47.62 -24.26
C VAL A 21 13.11 -46.26 -24.15
N TYR A 22 11.90 -46.24 -23.65
CA TYR A 22 11.19 -44.97 -23.37
C TYR A 22 11.83 -44.30 -22.20
N ARG A 23 12.67 -43.28 -22.40
CA ARG A 23 13.24 -42.47 -21.35
C ARG A 23 12.15 -41.53 -20.81
N ARG A 24 11.48 -41.92 -19.76
CA ARG A 24 10.52 -41.06 -19.05
C ARG A 24 11.26 -39.79 -18.63
N GLY A 25 10.93 -38.64 -19.28
CA GLY A 25 11.56 -37.35 -18.95
C GLY A 25 11.49 -37.13 -17.44
N LYS A 26 12.64 -36.93 -16.77
CA LYS A 26 12.70 -36.67 -15.33
C LYS A 26 11.82 -35.46 -15.05
N LYS A 27 10.74 -35.63 -14.30
CA LYS A 27 9.95 -34.52 -13.77
C LYS A 27 10.93 -33.62 -13.02
N ARG A 28 10.98 -32.32 -13.37
CA ARG A 28 11.80 -31.37 -12.61
C ARG A 28 11.36 -31.45 -11.14
N PRO A 29 12.30 -31.56 -10.17
CA PRO A 29 11.93 -31.58 -8.78
C PRO A 29 11.08 -30.35 -8.45
N ALA A 30 10.04 -30.49 -7.62
CA ALA A 30 9.14 -29.41 -7.24
C ALA A 30 9.90 -28.16 -6.73
N GLY A 31 11.01 -28.38 -6.01
CA GLY A 31 11.88 -27.31 -5.54
C GLY A 31 12.52 -26.43 -6.62
N VAL A 32 12.82 -27.03 -7.81
CA VAL A 32 13.38 -26.25 -8.94
C VAL A 32 12.33 -25.31 -9.54
N ALA A 33 11.08 -25.75 -9.65
CA ALA A 33 9.99 -24.91 -10.15
C ALA A 33 9.67 -23.78 -9.16
N ALA A 34 9.58 -24.09 -7.87
CA ALA A 34 9.39 -23.08 -6.81
C ALA A 34 10.56 -22.08 -6.75
N GLY A 35 11.80 -22.58 -6.88
CA GLY A 35 12.99 -21.73 -6.94
C GLY A 35 12.97 -20.77 -8.12
N ALA A 36 12.59 -21.24 -9.31
CA ALA A 36 12.46 -20.37 -10.48
C ALA A 36 11.37 -19.30 -10.31
N LEU A 37 10.24 -19.66 -9.70
CA LEU A 37 9.16 -18.70 -9.39
C LEU A 37 9.64 -17.60 -8.43
N LEU A 38 10.30 -17.99 -7.33
CA LEU A 38 10.82 -17.03 -6.34
C LEU A 38 11.91 -16.13 -6.93
N LEU A 39 12.78 -16.65 -7.78
CA LEU A 39 13.76 -15.84 -8.53
C LEU A 39 13.07 -14.81 -9.41
N GLY A 40 12.03 -15.21 -10.16
CA GLY A 40 11.25 -14.30 -10.98
C GLY A 40 10.58 -13.19 -10.17
N LEU A 41 9.93 -13.55 -9.05
CA LEU A 41 9.31 -12.58 -8.13
C LEU A 41 10.36 -11.65 -7.51
N GLY A 42 11.51 -12.19 -7.09
CA GLY A 42 12.60 -11.40 -6.54
C GLY A 42 13.12 -10.35 -7.53
N ILE A 43 13.34 -10.75 -8.79
CA ILE A 43 13.75 -9.85 -9.87
C ILE A 43 12.67 -8.76 -10.09
N LEU A 44 11.39 -9.11 -10.10
CA LEU A 44 10.30 -8.13 -10.23
C LEU A 44 10.31 -7.12 -9.09
N CYS A 45 10.52 -7.55 -7.85
CA CYS A 45 10.65 -6.66 -6.70
C CYS A 45 11.85 -5.70 -6.83
N LEU A 46 13.01 -6.20 -7.29
CA LEU A 46 14.20 -5.38 -7.54
C LEU A 46 13.97 -4.36 -8.65
N LEU A 47 13.34 -4.76 -9.74
CA LEU A 47 12.98 -3.86 -10.85
C LEU A 47 11.97 -2.80 -10.39
N TYR A 48 10.99 -3.17 -9.56
CA TYR A 48 10.04 -2.23 -8.99
C TYR A 48 10.71 -1.24 -8.03
N CYS A 49 11.62 -1.70 -7.17
CA CYS A 49 12.44 -0.83 -6.33
C CYS A 49 13.24 0.18 -7.16
N LEU A 50 13.89 -0.29 -8.22
CA LEU A 50 14.65 0.56 -9.14
C LEU A 50 13.75 1.57 -9.88
N PHE A 51 12.57 1.13 -10.33
CA PHE A 51 11.58 2.00 -10.96
C PHE A 51 11.17 3.13 -10.03
N ILE A 52 10.84 2.81 -8.77
CA ILE A 52 10.49 3.84 -7.78
C ILE A 52 11.66 4.80 -7.55
N LEU A 53 12.87 4.29 -7.39
CA LEU A 53 14.07 5.10 -7.17
C LEU A 53 14.31 6.10 -8.30
N LEU A 54 14.13 5.69 -9.55
CA LEU A 54 14.46 6.50 -10.73
C LEU A 54 13.34 7.46 -11.14
N PHE A 55 12.07 7.03 -11.04
CA PHE A 55 10.94 7.73 -11.64
C PHE A 55 9.96 8.32 -10.64
N VAL A 56 9.95 7.83 -9.38
CA VAL A 56 9.00 8.27 -8.37
C VAL A 56 9.74 8.99 -7.25
N ARG A 57 9.55 10.31 -7.15
CA ARG A 57 10.12 11.10 -6.04
C ARG A 57 9.30 10.89 -4.76
N PHE A 58 9.59 9.81 -4.02
CA PHE A 58 8.97 9.57 -2.72
C PHE A 58 9.62 10.41 -1.61
N GLY A 59 8.80 10.90 -0.68
CA GLY A 59 9.27 11.58 0.53
C GLY A 59 9.81 10.61 1.61
N SER A 60 9.81 9.29 1.39
CA SER A 60 10.28 8.29 2.36
C SER A 60 11.06 7.17 1.69
N TRP A 61 11.99 6.57 2.44
CA TRP A 61 12.81 5.43 2.00
C TRP A 61 12.09 4.08 2.12
N PHE A 62 10.79 4.07 2.41
CA PHE A 62 10.02 2.84 2.62
C PHE A 62 10.09 1.87 1.43
N PHE A 63 10.20 2.39 0.21
CA PHE A 63 10.30 1.57 -1.01
C PHE A 63 11.52 0.63 -1.04
N LEU A 64 12.56 0.87 -0.21
CA LEU A 64 13.72 -0.03 -0.10
C LEU A 64 13.35 -1.43 0.40
N ILE A 65 12.19 -1.59 1.01
CA ILE A 65 11.67 -2.90 1.42
C ILE A 65 11.49 -3.85 0.21
N TRP A 66 11.16 -3.30 -0.95
CA TRP A 66 11.09 -4.06 -2.21
C TRP A 66 12.47 -4.54 -2.67
N GLY A 67 13.52 -3.73 -2.44
CA GLY A 67 14.90 -4.11 -2.70
C GLY A 67 15.36 -5.23 -1.77
N ALA A 68 15.16 -5.05 -0.46
CA ALA A 68 15.55 -6.05 0.55
C ALA A 68 14.76 -7.36 0.38
N GLY A 69 13.44 -7.28 0.21
CA GLY A 69 12.59 -8.44 -0.04
C GLY A 69 12.92 -9.15 -1.35
N GLY A 70 13.16 -8.38 -2.42
CA GLY A 70 13.57 -8.91 -3.72
C GLY A 70 14.89 -9.67 -3.65
N LEU A 71 15.89 -9.12 -2.95
CA LEU A 71 17.16 -9.80 -2.71
C LEU A 71 16.99 -11.10 -1.92
N ALA A 72 16.22 -11.07 -0.84
CA ALA A 72 15.92 -12.26 -0.03
C ALA A 72 15.21 -13.35 -0.86
N LEU A 73 14.25 -12.98 -1.69
CA LEU A 73 13.56 -13.90 -2.61
C LEU A 73 14.52 -14.50 -3.65
N CYS A 74 15.43 -13.69 -4.20
CA CYS A 74 16.43 -14.17 -5.16
C CYS A 74 17.41 -15.16 -4.51
N VAL A 75 17.91 -14.86 -3.30
CA VAL A 75 18.80 -15.77 -2.55
C VAL A 75 18.11 -17.09 -2.24
N TRP A 76 16.90 -17.03 -1.65
CA TRP A 76 16.15 -18.24 -1.30
C TRP A 76 15.72 -19.03 -2.52
N GLY A 77 15.24 -18.35 -3.56
CA GLY A 77 14.89 -18.95 -4.85
C GLY A 77 16.09 -19.64 -5.52
N GLY A 78 17.28 -19.03 -5.48
CA GLY A 78 18.52 -19.60 -5.98
C GLY A 78 18.94 -20.87 -5.22
N LEU A 79 18.83 -20.86 -3.90
CA LEU A 79 19.13 -22.02 -3.05
C LEU A 79 18.18 -23.20 -3.36
N LEU A 80 16.89 -22.92 -3.56
CA LEU A 80 15.90 -23.93 -3.97
C LEU A 80 16.15 -24.43 -5.39
N TYR A 81 16.43 -23.53 -6.33
CA TYR A 81 16.73 -23.87 -7.72
C TYR A 81 17.97 -24.77 -7.83
N CYS A 82 19.04 -24.43 -7.12
CA CYS A 82 20.26 -25.21 -7.05
C CYS A 82 20.16 -26.45 -6.12
N GLN A 83 18.99 -26.71 -5.54
CA GLN A 83 18.73 -27.81 -4.60
C GLN A 83 19.65 -27.85 -3.35
N LYS A 84 20.27 -26.72 -3.00
CA LYS A 84 21.14 -26.59 -1.82
C LYS A 84 20.38 -26.61 -0.49
N THR A 85 19.06 -26.47 -0.51
CA THR A 85 18.21 -26.58 0.69
C THR A 85 18.01 -27.99 1.22
N LYS A 86 18.56 -29.01 0.55
CA LYS A 86 18.39 -30.43 0.97
C LYS A 86 18.99 -30.71 2.35
N SER A 87 20.08 -30.00 2.71
CA SER A 87 20.76 -30.08 4.02
C SER A 87 20.02 -29.42 5.15
N ILE A 88 19.04 -28.57 4.87
CA ILE A 88 18.25 -27.87 5.91
C ILE A 88 17.29 -28.86 6.57
N PRO A 89 17.27 -28.98 7.92
CA PRO A 89 16.37 -29.87 8.64
C PRO A 89 14.89 -29.60 8.29
N ARG A 90 14.08 -30.66 8.30
CA ARG A 90 12.65 -30.57 7.92
C ARG A 90 11.87 -29.62 8.84
N TRP A 91 12.15 -29.63 10.13
CA TRP A 91 11.50 -28.77 11.11
C TRP A 91 11.74 -27.27 10.83
N VAL A 92 12.97 -26.88 10.42
CA VAL A 92 13.29 -25.50 10.04
C VAL A 92 12.45 -25.05 8.83
N LYS A 93 12.32 -25.93 7.81
CA LYS A 93 11.48 -25.65 6.64
C LYS A 93 10.01 -25.51 7.01
N LEU A 94 9.52 -26.36 7.95
CA LEU A 94 8.15 -26.29 8.44
C LEU A 94 7.89 -24.99 9.20
N CYS A 95 8.75 -24.64 10.16
CA CYS A 95 8.64 -23.39 10.91
C CYS A 95 8.67 -22.17 10.00
N TRP A 96 9.58 -22.16 9.02
CA TRP A 96 9.65 -21.10 8.02
C TRP A 96 8.38 -21.03 7.16
N GLY A 97 7.89 -22.17 6.69
CA GLY A 97 6.64 -22.25 5.94
C GLY A 97 5.43 -21.75 6.72
N LEU A 98 5.33 -22.10 8.02
CA LEU A 98 4.28 -21.61 8.91
C LEU A 98 4.37 -20.10 9.11
N LEU A 99 5.57 -19.57 9.39
CA LEU A 99 5.80 -18.13 9.56
C LEU A 99 5.37 -17.34 8.31
N VAL A 100 5.81 -17.78 7.14
CA VAL A 100 5.43 -17.16 5.86
C VAL A 100 3.93 -17.30 5.60
N GLY A 101 3.35 -18.48 5.90
CA GLY A 101 1.91 -18.72 5.75
C GLY A 101 1.06 -17.80 6.62
N VAL A 102 1.40 -17.66 7.90
CA VAL A 102 0.72 -16.74 8.83
C VAL A 102 0.87 -15.30 8.38
N GLY A 103 2.10 -14.88 8.02
CA GLY A 103 2.35 -13.52 7.53
C GLY A 103 1.56 -13.19 6.26
N LEU A 104 1.51 -14.13 5.31
CA LEU A 104 0.75 -13.95 4.06
C LEU A 104 -0.76 -13.90 4.32
N THR A 105 -1.27 -14.75 5.22
CA THR A 105 -2.70 -14.73 5.60
C THR A 105 -3.07 -13.40 6.25
N ALA A 106 -2.26 -12.91 7.20
CA ALA A 106 -2.45 -11.61 7.82
C ALA A 106 -2.40 -10.48 6.78
N PHE A 107 -1.44 -10.54 5.86
CA PHE A 107 -1.33 -9.56 4.77
C PHE A 107 -2.60 -9.53 3.91
N VAL A 108 -3.05 -10.69 3.41
CA VAL A 108 -4.26 -10.77 2.56
C VAL A 108 -5.51 -10.30 3.31
N ALA A 109 -5.63 -10.65 4.60
CA ALA A 109 -6.77 -10.24 5.41
C ALA A 109 -6.81 -8.71 5.60
N VAL A 110 -5.69 -8.10 5.98
CA VAL A 110 -5.60 -6.64 6.18
C VAL A 110 -5.77 -5.88 4.85
N GLU A 111 -5.17 -6.36 3.75
CA GLU A 111 -5.38 -5.76 2.44
C GLU A 111 -6.84 -5.86 1.99
N GLY A 112 -7.51 -6.97 2.29
CA GLY A 112 -8.96 -7.12 2.08
C GLY A 112 -9.77 -6.07 2.84
N LEU A 113 -9.43 -5.80 4.11
CA LEU A 113 -10.06 -4.76 4.92
C LEU A 113 -9.80 -3.35 4.34
N ILE A 114 -8.56 -3.05 3.95
CA ILE A 114 -8.20 -1.78 3.31
C ILE A 114 -9.05 -1.56 2.04
N MET A 115 -9.21 -2.60 1.22
CA MET A 115 -9.99 -2.53 -0.02
C MET A 115 -11.48 -2.26 0.20
N THR A 116 -12.05 -2.57 1.37
CA THR A 116 -13.47 -2.26 1.68
C THR A 116 -13.77 -0.76 1.62
N GLN A 117 -12.76 0.08 1.89
CA GLN A 117 -12.91 1.55 1.91
C GLN A 117 -12.29 2.24 0.68
N PHE A 118 -11.85 1.48 -0.31
CA PHE A 118 -11.16 2.00 -1.49
C PHE A 118 -12.02 2.94 -2.34
N GLY A 119 -13.31 2.69 -2.38
CA GLY A 119 -14.32 3.48 -3.11
C GLY A 119 -15.22 4.30 -2.21
N ALA A 120 -14.80 4.60 -0.96
CA ALA A 120 -15.64 5.32 -0.01
C ALA A 120 -16.15 6.65 -0.58
N GLN A 121 -17.46 6.85 -0.46
CA GLN A 121 -18.21 8.04 -0.89
C GLN A 121 -18.95 8.60 0.31
N ALA A 122 -18.87 9.92 0.50
CA ALA A 122 -19.62 10.60 1.55
C ALA A 122 -21.00 11.07 1.04
N GLN A 123 -21.97 11.08 1.93
CA GLN A 123 -23.27 11.72 1.67
C GLN A 123 -23.10 13.25 1.67
N PRO A 124 -23.92 13.98 0.92
CA PRO A 124 -23.91 15.44 0.95
C PRO A 124 -24.41 15.99 2.29
N GLY A 125 -24.07 17.25 2.57
CA GLY A 125 -24.61 18.01 3.70
C GLY A 125 -23.88 17.79 5.03
N ALA A 126 -22.63 17.33 5.03
CA ALA A 126 -21.84 17.24 6.26
C ALA A 126 -21.48 18.63 6.80
N ASP A 127 -21.41 18.75 8.13
CA ASP A 127 -21.02 19.99 8.83
C ASP A 127 -19.55 20.33 8.55
N TYR A 128 -18.67 19.32 8.56
CA TYR A 128 -17.24 19.49 8.33
C TYR A 128 -16.66 18.54 7.29
N CYS A 129 -15.70 19.06 6.52
CA CYS A 129 -14.81 18.30 5.65
C CYS A 129 -13.38 18.40 6.20
N VAL A 130 -12.87 17.31 6.76
CA VAL A 130 -11.49 17.23 7.28
C VAL A 130 -10.60 16.62 6.20
N ILE A 131 -9.60 17.40 5.74
CA ILE A 131 -8.64 16.97 4.72
C ILE A 131 -7.30 16.67 5.38
N LEU A 132 -6.89 15.41 5.32
CA LEU A 132 -5.59 14.99 5.88
C LEU A 132 -4.45 15.39 4.95
N GLY A 133 -3.41 15.97 5.49
CA GLY A 133 -2.19 16.35 4.81
C GLY A 133 -1.39 15.16 4.28
N ALA A 134 -0.46 15.42 3.37
CA ALA A 134 0.48 14.43 2.86
C ALA A 134 1.87 15.04 2.65
N GLN A 135 2.06 15.92 1.70
CA GLN A 135 3.33 16.62 1.48
C GLN A 135 3.12 17.88 0.64
N ILE A 136 3.76 18.99 1.04
CA ILE A 136 3.90 20.22 0.23
C ILE A 136 5.33 20.29 -0.32
N ARG A 137 5.45 20.52 -1.63
CA ARG A 137 6.71 20.73 -2.32
C ARG A 137 6.90 22.20 -2.68
N ALA A 138 8.10 22.58 -3.09
CA ALA A 138 8.39 23.96 -3.51
C ALA A 138 7.48 24.48 -4.65
N ASN A 139 6.95 23.59 -5.48
CA ASN A 139 6.04 23.89 -6.59
C ASN A 139 4.57 23.56 -6.29
N GLY A 140 4.19 23.42 -5.02
CA GLY A 140 2.82 23.15 -4.58
C GLY A 140 2.57 21.76 -4.00
N PRO A 141 1.31 21.36 -3.84
CA PRO A 141 0.96 20.06 -3.27
C PRO A 141 1.57 18.89 -4.06
N SER A 142 2.04 17.87 -3.35
CA SER A 142 2.44 16.60 -3.98
C SER A 142 1.25 15.99 -4.75
N ASP A 143 1.52 15.12 -5.72
CA ASP A 143 0.46 14.48 -6.51
C ASP A 143 -0.54 13.71 -5.63
N VAL A 144 -0.08 13.15 -4.52
CA VAL A 144 -0.90 12.45 -3.54
C VAL A 144 -1.84 13.44 -2.84
N LEU A 145 -1.31 14.57 -2.38
CA LEU A 145 -2.09 15.61 -1.71
C LEU A 145 -3.04 16.33 -2.67
N ARG A 146 -2.59 16.64 -3.88
CA ARG A 146 -3.44 17.27 -4.90
C ARG A 146 -4.69 16.45 -5.20
N ARG A 147 -4.58 15.13 -5.31
CA ARG A 147 -5.75 14.25 -5.50
C ARG A 147 -6.75 14.33 -4.35
N ARG A 148 -6.28 14.48 -3.10
CA ARG A 148 -7.17 14.72 -1.95
C ARG A 148 -7.89 16.05 -2.09
N LEU A 149 -7.15 17.11 -2.41
CA LEU A 149 -7.70 18.46 -2.58
C LEU A 149 -8.69 18.52 -3.73
N ASP A 150 -8.37 17.94 -4.89
CA ASP A 150 -9.29 17.87 -6.04
C ASP A 150 -10.57 17.12 -5.67
N ARG A 151 -10.46 16.01 -4.92
CA ARG A 151 -11.63 15.26 -4.46
C ARG A 151 -12.48 16.04 -3.47
N ALA A 152 -11.83 16.75 -2.53
CA ALA A 152 -12.51 17.63 -1.59
C ALA A 152 -13.18 18.81 -2.31
N LEU A 153 -12.54 19.43 -3.30
CA LEU A 153 -13.11 20.53 -4.07
C LEU A 153 -14.43 20.18 -4.75
N VAL A 154 -14.52 18.98 -5.34
CA VAL A 154 -15.77 18.50 -5.93
C VAL A 154 -16.87 18.46 -4.86
N TYR A 155 -16.59 17.85 -3.71
CA TYR A 155 -17.55 17.76 -2.61
C TYR A 155 -17.95 19.15 -2.08
N LEU A 156 -16.97 20.04 -1.84
CA LEU A 156 -17.19 21.37 -1.25
C LEU A 156 -17.95 22.34 -2.15
N ARG A 157 -17.88 22.17 -3.47
CA ARG A 157 -18.69 22.94 -4.44
C ARG A 157 -20.14 22.54 -4.42
N ASP A 158 -20.40 21.24 -4.25
CA ASP A 158 -21.76 20.70 -4.15
C ASP A 158 -22.37 20.92 -2.74
N ASN A 159 -21.54 21.26 -1.73
CA ASN A 159 -21.94 21.47 -0.35
C ASN A 159 -21.39 22.81 0.20
N PRO A 160 -22.00 23.95 -0.18
CA PRO A 160 -21.48 25.29 0.15
C PRO A 160 -21.46 25.61 1.63
N ASP A 161 -22.31 24.98 2.45
CA ASP A 161 -22.41 25.21 3.89
C ASP A 161 -21.39 24.38 4.70
N THR A 162 -20.78 23.35 4.10
CA THR A 162 -19.76 22.52 4.77
C THR A 162 -18.53 23.34 5.08
N ARG A 163 -18.09 23.35 6.34
CA ARG A 163 -16.83 23.96 6.80
C ARG A 163 -15.67 23.04 6.51
N VAL A 164 -14.46 23.57 6.39
CA VAL A 164 -13.26 22.78 6.02
C VAL A 164 -12.22 22.87 7.13
N ILE A 165 -11.66 21.75 7.52
CA ILE A 165 -10.45 21.68 8.34
C ILE A 165 -9.35 21.04 7.50
N VAL A 166 -8.25 21.76 7.32
CA VAL A 166 -7.03 21.25 6.68
C VAL A 166 -5.98 20.98 7.75
N SER A 167 -5.49 19.75 7.85
CA SER A 167 -4.67 19.32 8.98
C SER A 167 -3.33 18.74 8.52
N GLY A 168 -2.23 19.28 9.07
CA GLY A 168 -0.88 18.82 8.87
C GLY A 168 0.17 19.89 9.13
N CYS A 169 1.20 19.56 9.95
CA CYS A 169 2.31 20.45 10.24
C CYS A 169 3.29 20.60 9.06
N GLN A 170 4.30 21.43 9.25
CA GLN A 170 5.40 21.57 8.30
C GLN A 170 6.39 20.41 8.48
N GLY A 171 6.56 19.60 7.44
CA GLY A 171 7.61 18.60 7.36
C GLY A 171 9.00 19.23 7.20
N SER A 172 10.05 18.50 7.57
CA SER A 172 11.45 19.00 7.53
C SER A 172 11.93 19.43 6.13
N ASN A 173 11.30 18.91 5.08
CA ASN A 173 11.65 19.17 3.67
C ASN A 173 10.55 19.98 2.96
N GLU A 174 9.71 20.70 3.70
CA GLU A 174 8.58 21.43 3.17
C GLU A 174 8.76 22.94 3.35
N PRO A 175 8.38 23.76 2.36
CA PRO A 175 8.53 25.21 2.43
C PRO A 175 7.55 25.87 3.42
N VAL A 176 6.38 25.27 3.61
CA VAL A 176 5.30 25.70 4.53
C VAL A 176 4.65 24.49 5.15
N SER A 177 3.75 24.69 6.13
CA SER A 177 2.94 23.59 6.66
C SER A 177 2.04 22.97 5.59
N GLU A 178 1.72 21.68 5.76
CA GLU A 178 0.78 21.01 4.85
C GLU A 178 -0.59 21.71 4.89
N ALA A 179 -1.06 22.10 6.09
CA ALA A 179 -2.29 22.84 6.25
C ALA A 179 -2.28 24.17 5.51
N ARG A 180 -1.18 24.94 5.59
CA ARG A 180 -1.03 26.20 4.85
C ARG A 180 -1.08 25.99 3.33
N GLY A 181 -0.35 25.01 2.84
CA GLY A 181 -0.36 24.71 1.41
C GLY A 181 -1.72 24.23 0.89
N MET A 182 -2.47 23.48 1.72
CA MET A 182 -3.84 23.09 1.42
C MET A 182 -4.80 24.26 1.42
N TYR A 183 -4.68 25.17 2.40
CA TYR A 183 -5.45 26.40 2.47
C TYR A 183 -5.26 27.25 1.20
N ASP A 184 -4.01 27.54 0.86
CA ASP A 184 -3.68 28.36 -0.34
C ASP A 184 -4.23 27.73 -1.64
N TYR A 185 -4.20 26.39 -1.73
CA TYR A 185 -4.76 25.67 -2.89
C TYR A 185 -6.28 25.80 -2.96
N LEU A 186 -6.99 25.62 -1.85
CA LEU A 186 -8.46 25.68 -1.79
C LEU A 186 -8.97 27.10 -2.04
N VAL A 187 -8.34 28.12 -1.45
CA VAL A 187 -8.67 29.54 -1.69
C VAL A 187 -8.42 29.90 -3.15
N GLY A 188 -7.28 29.47 -3.72
CA GLY A 188 -6.98 29.66 -5.13
C GLY A 188 -7.97 28.95 -6.08
N ALA A 189 -8.65 27.92 -5.61
CA ALA A 189 -9.71 27.20 -6.34
C ALA A 189 -11.13 27.75 -6.08
N GLY A 190 -11.25 28.86 -5.31
CA GLY A 190 -12.50 29.58 -5.08
C GLY A 190 -13.31 29.18 -3.85
N ILE A 191 -12.73 28.42 -2.91
CA ILE A 191 -13.37 28.19 -1.59
C ILE A 191 -13.13 29.43 -0.74
N ALA A 192 -14.21 29.94 -0.11
CA ALA A 192 -14.15 31.12 0.72
C ALA A 192 -13.23 30.90 1.95
N PRO A 193 -12.28 31.81 2.23
CA PRO A 193 -11.32 31.69 3.33
C PRO A 193 -11.98 31.45 4.68
N GLU A 194 -13.14 32.03 4.91
CA GLU A 194 -13.91 31.94 6.17
C GLU A 194 -14.44 30.53 6.44
N ARG A 195 -14.53 29.69 5.41
CA ARG A 195 -14.91 28.29 5.52
C ARG A 195 -13.77 27.39 5.98
N ILE A 196 -12.51 27.86 5.90
CA ILE A 196 -11.33 27.00 6.05
C ILE A 196 -10.64 27.30 7.38
N GLN A 197 -10.52 26.28 8.23
CA GLN A 197 -9.71 26.28 9.44
C GLN A 197 -8.44 25.47 9.23
N MET A 198 -7.31 25.98 9.70
CA MET A 198 -6.00 25.31 9.61
C MET A 198 -5.63 24.68 10.95
N GLU A 199 -5.21 23.44 10.92
CA GLU A 199 -4.56 22.73 12.00
C GLU A 199 -3.11 22.43 11.57
N GLU A 200 -2.13 23.04 12.21
CA GLU A 200 -0.72 23.04 11.80
C GLU A 200 0.23 22.36 12.79
N ALA A 201 -0.29 21.75 13.85
CA ALA A 201 0.53 21.18 14.92
C ALA A 201 0.78 19.66 14.78
N SER A 202 -0.10 18.96 14.08
CA SER A 202 -0.11 17.50 13.97
C SER A 202 1.04 16.95 13.13
N ARG A 203 1.71 15.89 13.59
CA ARG A 203 2.87 15.24 12.95
C ARG A 203 2.59 13.84 12.41
N ASN A 204 1.43 13.30 12.70
CA ASN A 204 0.99 11.97 12.29
C ASN A 204 -0.54 11.91 12.21
N THR A 205 -1.08 10.81 11.66
CA THR A 205 -2.52 10.69 11.41
C THR A 205 -3.36 10.71 12.71
N CYS A 206 -2.86 10.16 13.81
CA CYS A 206 -3.58 10.20 15.09
C CYS A 206 -3.70 11.65 15.57
N GLU A 207 -2.60 12.40 15.56
CA GLU A 207 -2.58 13.82 15.93
C GLU A 207 -3.43 14.67 14.98
N ASN A 208 -3.39 14.40 13.65
CA ASN A 208 -4.26 15.09 12.69
C ASN A 208 -5.74 14.99 13.11
N LEU A 209 -6.20 13.79 13.47
CA LEU A 209 -7.58 13.56 13.86
C LEU A 209 -7.89 14.12 15.25
N GLU A 210 -6.98 13.95 16.20
CA GLU A 210 -7.14 14.47 17.55
C GLU A 210 -7.22 15.99 17.55
N PHE A 211 -6.29 16.67 16.87
CA PHE A 211 -6.22 18.14 16.87
C PHE A 211 -7.31 18.77 16.00
N SER A 212 -7.65 18.16 14.86
CA SER A 212 -8.82 18.57 14.07
C SER A 212 -10.12 18.44 14.88
N GLY A 213 -10.22 17.39 15.69
CA GLY A 213 -11.37 17.15 16.55
C GLY A 213 -11.56 18.18 17.67
N ASN A 214 -10.53 18.98 17.99
CA ASN A 214 -10.65 20.11 18.90
C ASN A 214 -11.29 21.37 18.27
N LEU A 215 -11.44 21.35 16.93
CA LEU A 215 -12.05 22.44 16.15
C LEU A 215 -13.53 22.17 15.80
N LEU A 216 -14.10 21.06 16.27
CA LEU A 216 -15.47 20.63 16.02
C LEU A 216 -16.03 19.85 17.21
N ASN A 217 -17.32 19.51 17.20
CA ASN A 217 -17.92 18.62 18.19
C ASN A 217 -17.95 17.18 17.65
N ARG A 218 -17.02 16.34 18.11
CA ARG A 218 -16.81 14.96 17.60
C ARG A 218 -18.03 14.05 17.75
N GLY A 219 -18.88 14.29 18.78
CA GLY A 219 -20.06 13.48 19.07
C GLY A 219 -21.31 13.92 18.31
N GLU A 220 -21.36 15.16 17.79
CA GLU A 220 -22.55 15.71 17.19
C GLU A 220 -22.36 16.06 15.72
N ASP A 221 -21.20 16.67 15.36
CA ASP A 221 -20.96 17.13 14.01
C ASP A 221 -20.75 15.95 13.03
N SER A 222 -21.41 16.04 11.89
CA SER A 222 -21.19 15.13 10.78
C SER A 222 -19.91 15.50 10.03
N VAL A 223 -19.00 14.53 9.86
CA VAL A 223 -17.65 14.76 9.32
C VAL A 223 -17.40 13.92 8.09
N VAL A 224 -16.97 14.56 7.02
CA VAL A 224 -16.40 13.91 5.85
C VAL A 224 -14.87 13.95 5.93
N LEU A 225 -14.25 12.77 6.06
CA LEU A 225 -12.80 12.62 6.11
C LEU A 225 -12.26 12.35 4.70
N VAL A 226 -11.36 13.24 4.23
CA VAL A 226 -10.76 13.12 2.89
C VAL A 226 -9.32 12.63 2.99
N THR A 227 -9.06 11.49 2.39
CA THR A 227 -7.71 10.95 2.20
C THR A 227 -7.65 10.03 0.98
N ASN A 228 -6.47 9.47 0.67
CA ASN A 228 -6.36 8.55 -0.46
C ASN A 228 -6.99 7.19 -0.15
N ASN A 229 -7.45 6.51 -1.19
CA ASN A 229 -8.16 5.24 -1.12
C ASN A 229 -7.43 4.16 -0.29
N PHE A 230 -6.12 3.99 -0.47
CA PHE A 230 -5.33 3.02 0.30
C PHE A 230 -5.25 3.36 1.81
N HIS A 231 -5.38 4.63 2.18
CA HIS A 231 -5.29 5.11 3.56
C HIS A 231 -6.65 5.21 4.26
N MET A 232 -7.76 5.17 3.51
CA MET A 232 -9.10 5.47 4.01
C MET A 232 -9.54 4.55 5.15
N TYR A 233 -9.31 3.25 5.03
CA TYR A 233 -9.67 2.28 6.08
C TYR A 233 -9.05 2.66 7.43
N ARG A 234 -7.73 2.88 7.45
CA ARG A 234 -6.99 3.22 8.67
C ARG A 234 -7.41 4.58 9.23
N ALA A 235 -7.58 5.58 8.37
CA ALA A 235 -8.00 6.91 8.78
C ALA A 235 -9.40 6.92 9.43
N LEU A 236 -10.37 6.16 8.90
CA LEU A 236 -11.70 6.03 9.50
C LEU A 236 -11.68 5.32 10.85
N HIS A 237 -10.86 4.28 11.01
CA HIS A 237 -10.72 3.60 12.31
C HIS A 237 -10.09 4.52 13.36
N LEU A 238 -9.03 5.22 13.01
CA LEU A 238 -8.39 6.20 13.90
C LEU A 238 -9.34 7.36 14.26
N ALA A 239 -10.17 7.82 13.30
CA ALA A 239 -11.17 8.86 13.58
C ALA A 239 -12.21 8.38 14.60
N ARG A 240 -12.74 7.17 14.42
CA ARG A 240 -13.67 6.58 15.40
C ARG A 240 -13.01 6.39 16.77
N GLY A 241 -11.77 5.90 16.81
CA GLY A 241 -10.98 5.82 18.04
C GLY A 241 -10.73 7.16 18.71
N ALA A 242 -10.65 8.26 17.93
CA ALA A 242 -10.55 9.63 18.43
C ALA A 242 -11.91 10.24 18.83
N GLY A 243 -13.03 9.47 18.79
CA GLY A 243 -14.34 9.89 19.25
C GLY A 243 -15.23 10.56 18.21
N TYR A 244 -14.92 10.44 16.90
CA TYR A 244 -15.81 10.90 15.83
C TYR A 244 -16.97 9.92 15.64
N GLU A 245 -18.18 10.26 16.11
CA GLU A 245 -19.34 9.37 16.03
C GLU A 245 -19.97 9.34 14.62
N HIS A 246 -20.00 10.50 13.93
CA HIS A 246 -20.62 10.67 12.63
C HIS A 246 -19.61 10.91 11.51
N VAL A 247 -18.63 9.99 11.31
CA VAL A 247 -17.58 10.13 10.31
C VAL A 247 -17.83 9.25 9.08
N GLN A 248 -17.72 9.85 7.90
CA GLN A 248 -17.80 9.20 6.60
C GLN A 248 -16.50 9.43 5.82
N GLY A 249 -16.11 8.47 4.97
CA GLY A 249 -14.92 8.58 4.14
C GLY A 249 -15.22 9.12 2.75
N LEU A 250 -14.37 9.99 2.23
CA LEU A 250 -14.38 10.44 0.85
C LEU A 250 -13.01 10.12 0.23
N ALA A 251 -12.92 8.98 -0.45
CA ALA A 251 -11.67 8.44 -0.96
C ALA A 251 -11.18 9.18 -2.21
N ALA A 252 -9.97 9.72 -2.15
CA ALA A 252 -9.26 10.21 -3.31
C ALA A 252 -8.49 9.08 -4.01
N SER A 253 -8.39 9.12 -5.33
CA SER A 253 -7.67 8.13 -6.12
C SER A 253 -6.16 8.18 -5.85
N SER A 254 -5.46 7.10 -6.23
CA SER A 254 -3.99 7.02 -6.21
C SER A 254 -3.44 6.57 -7.56
N TYR A 255 -2.14 6.73 -7.78
CA TYR A 255 -1.50 6.25 -8.99
C TYR A 255 -1.29 4.73 -8.93
N PRO A 256 -1.66 3.98 -10.00
CA PRO A 256 -1.54 2.52 -10.00
C PRO A 256 -0.10 2.03 -9.76
N TRP A 257 0.90 2.74 -10.28
CA TRP A 257 2.31 2.33 -10.13
C TRP A 257 2.89 2.55 -8.74
N THR A 258 2.31 3.44 -7.92
CA THR A 258 2.72 3.62 -6.52
C THR A 258 1.87 2.79 -5.57
N LEU A 259 0.75 2.26 -6.05
CA LEU A 259 -0.23 1.57 -5.23
C LEU A 259 0.35 0.36 -4.47
N PRO A 260 1.15 -0.55 -5.09
CA PRO A 260 1.71 -1.67 -4.33
C PRO A 260 2.57 -1.22 -3.14
N ASN A 261 3.38 -0.17 -3.31
CA ASN A 261 4.19 0.39 -2.22
C ASN A 261 3.32 1.02 -1.12
N ASN A 262 2.27 1.76 -1.51
CA ASN A 262 1.37 2.41 -0.57
C ASN A 262 0.52 1.39 0.21
N MET A 263 -0.01 0.36 -0.45
CA MET A 263 -0.76 -0.74 0.16
C MET A 263 0.11 -1.44 1.21
N PHE A 264 1.32 -1.86 0.84
CA PHE A 264 2.22 -2.52 1.79
C PHE A 264 2.57 -1.62 2.99
N ARG A 265 2.74 -0.31 2.77
CA ARG A 265 2.95 0.66 3.85
C ARG A 265 1.72 0.76 4.77
N GLU A 266 0.52 0.78 4.21
CA GLU A 266 -0.72 0.83 4.99
C GLU A 266 -0.95 -0.47 5.75
N PHE A 267 -0.63 -1.64 5.17
CA PHE A 267 -0.61 -2.90 5.92
C PHE A 267 0.21 -2.78 7.21
N MET A 268 1.46 -2.28 7.10
CA MET A 268 2.32 -2.07 8.27
C MET A 268 1.74 -1.03 9.24
N GLY A 269 1.10 0.02 8.70
CA GLY A 269 0.42 1.05 9.50
C GLY A 269 -0.76 0.50 10.29
N VAL A 270 -1.63 -0.29 9.65
CA VAL A 270 -2.78 -0.96 10.29
C VAL A 270 -2.32 -1.91 11.39
N VAL A 271 -1.32 -2.77 11.11
CA VAL A 271 -0.76 -3.69 12.11
C VAL A 271 -0.18 -2.93 13.30
N LYS A 272 0.59 -1.87 13.04
CA LYS A 272 1.17 -1.01 14.09
C LYS A 272 0.09 -0.38 14.98
N ASP A 273 -0.92 0.23 14.37
CA ASP A 273 -1.96 0.95 15.11
C ASP A 273 -2.88 -0.03 15.87
N PHE A 274 -3.13 -1.22 15.32
CA PHE A 274 -3.81 -2.31 16.02
C PHE A 274 -3.02 -2.77 17.27
N MET A 275 -1.71 -2.99 17.13
CA MET A 275 -0.85 -3.38 18.25
C MET A 275 -0.72 -2.28 19.31
N ALA A 276 -0.87 -1.02 18.93
CA ALA A 276 -0.87 0.14 19.83
C ALA A 276 -2.23 0.38 20.52
N GLY A 277 -3.27 -0.37 20.17
CA GLY A 277 -4.61 -0.23 20.74
C GLY A 277 -5.38 1.01 20.24
N HIS A 278 -5.06 1.49 19.05
CA HIS A 278 -5.72 2.65 18.43
C HIS A 278 -6.94 2.26 17.58
N PHE A 279 -7.29 0.95 17.55
CA PHE A 279 -8.42 0.41 16.78
C PHE A 279 -9.51 -0.08 17.69
#